data_1886098e8ba18e64882a93924aea8a18
#
_entry.id   1886098e8ba18e64882a93924aea8a18
#
_cell.length_a   1.000
_cell.length_b   1.000
_cell.length_c   1.000
_cell.angle_alpha   90.00
_cell.angle_beta   90.00
_cell.angle_gamma   90.00
#
_symmetry.space_group_name_H-M   'P 1'
#
loop_
_entity.id
_entity.type
_entity.pdbx_description
1 polymer ?
#
loop_
_entity_poly.entity_id
_entity_poly.type
_entity_poly.pdbx_seq_one_letter_code
_entity_poly.pdbx_strand_id
1 'polypeptide(L)'
;MKLTTRLVVATLVGAFLVSSCGDSGGDEKGSEGLVADGILAEAGCPATVVIQTDWFPEAEHGGSYQLVGPGYTIDKDAGAVTGPLYAGGSDTGVDIEIRAGGPFLGGQSVISTMFQDPDVLLGYVNTDQAIKSSMDFPTVAVVAPLDISPQMIMWDADAHPDARTIADIAAEVDTVSVFGAVAYMEYLIAEGIVPADKVDPNYQGDKLLVTEGETVAHQGFATSEPFQYANLETGGINTAYQLIHDTGWDYYPEALSIRSDRVEENRGCLAALVPILQQAQLDYIADHAAADDLLISANTTYASFWQYGQADADFSVEQQIALHIVGNGATPIFGDLEEDRVAAFIDKAVPIFESQGINVKDDLTVADIVDNSFLDPTITYVG
;
A
#
# COMPACT_ATOMS: atom_id res chain seq x y z
N MET A 1 -50.92 21.83 -59.61
CA MET A 1 -50.40 21.85 -61.02
C MET A 1 -49.07 21.12 -61.01
N LYS A 2 -49.05 19.87 -61.41
CA LYS A 2 -48.21 19.22 -62.41
C LYS A 2 -46.70 19.39 -62.12
N LEU A 3 -45.78 18.41 -62.09
CA LEU A 3 -45.75 17.10 -62.74
C LEU A 3 -44.61 16.28 -62.12
N THR A 4 -44.82 15.06 -61.90
CA THR A 4 -43.97 13.88 -61.91
C THR A 4 -42.72 13.93 -62.79
N THR A 5 -41.61 13.30 -62.32
CA THR A 5 -40.99 12.25 -63.15
C THR A 5 -40.01 11.38 -62.31
N ARG A 6 -40.22 10.09 -62.34
CA ARG A 6 -39.35 8.99 -61.91
C ARG A 6 -38.25 8.82 -62.95
N LEU A 7 -37.07 8.42 -62.57
CA LEU A 7 -36.30 7.40 -63.31
C LEU A 7 -35.35 6.62 -62.47
N VAL A 8 -35.26 5.38 -62.86
CA VAL A 8 -34.74 4.17 -62.27
C VAL A 8 -33.37 3.82 -62.91
N VAL A 9 -32.63 2.90 -62.28
CA VAL A 9 -31.58 1.98 -62.82
C VAL A 9 -30.16 2.56 -62.84
N ALA A 10 -29.09 1.88 -62.47
CA ALA A 10 -28.76 0.46 -62.36
C ALA A 10 -27.46 0.25 -61.57
N THR A 11 -27.35 -0.92 -61.03
CA THR A 11 -26.22 -1.69 -60.51
C THR A 11 -24.96 -1.64 -61.38
N LEU A 12 -23.77 -1.53 -60.77
CA LEU A 12 -22.55 -2.19 -61.27
C LEU A 12 -21.63 -2.58 -60.14
N VAL A 13 -21.40 -3.89 -60.08
CA VAL A 13 -20.40 -4.62 -59.31
C VAL A 13 -19.02 -4.34 -59.92
N GLY A 14 -18.04 -4.06 -59.10
CA GLY A 14 -16.65 -3.93 -59.51
C GLY A 14 -15.72 -4.30 -58.37
N ALA A 15 -15.33 -5.58 -58.29
CA ALA A 15 -14.24 -6.03 -57.44
C ALA A 15 -12.90 -5.55 -58.01
N PHE A 16 -12.10 -4.93 -57.18
CA PHE A 16 -10.66 -4.80 -57.41
C PHE A 16 -9.89 -5.21 -56.15
N LEU A 17 -9.24 -6.33 -56.26
CA LEU A 17 -8.11 -6.75 -55.44
C LEU A 17 -6.90 -5.88 -55.86
N VAL A 18 -6.31 -5.19 -54.89
CA VAL A 18 -4.90 -4.77 -55.01
C VAL A 18 -4.22 -5.05 -53.66
N SER A 19 -3.32 -6.01 -53.70
CA SER A 19 -2.23 -6.23 -52.77
C SER A 19 -1.23 -5.08 -52.82
N SER A 20 -0.74 -4.58 -51.71
CA SER A 20 0.68 -4.23 -51.59
C SER A 20 1.05 -3.73 -50.19
N CYS A 21 1.87 -4.52 -49.53
CA CYS A 21 3.10 -4.20 -48.80
C CYS A 21 3.23 -2.91 -47.99
N GLY A 22 3.36 -3.10 -46.67
CA GLY A 22 4.55 -2.71 -45.90
C GLY A 22 4.58 -1.25 -45.46
N ASP A 23 4.28 -1.05 -44.21
CA ASP A 23 5.12 -0.14 -43.44
C ASP A 23 5.15 -0.60 -41.98
N SER A 24 6.36 -0.63 -41.44
CA SER A 24 6.70 -1.00 -40.09
C SER A 24 6.25 0.10 -39.13
N GLY A 25 5.10 -0.08 -38.50
CA GLY A 25 4.68 0.67 -37.35
C GLY A 25 5.07 -0.13 -36.11
N GLY A 26 5.81 0.51 -35.21
CA GLY A 26 6.25 -0.11 -33.96
C GLY A 26 5.08 -0.67 -33.15
N ASP A 27 5.27 -1.86 -32.66
CA ASP A 27 4.41 -2.48 -31.66
C ASP A 27 4.48 -1.67 -30.35
N GLU A 28 3.53 -0.77 -30.16
CA GLU A 28 3.08 -0.44 -28.83
C GLU A 28 2.42 -1.72 -28.30
N LYS A 29 3.16 -2.49 -27.56
CA LYS A 29 2.60 -3.50 -26.66
C LYS A 29 1.95 -2.74 -25.49
N GLY A 30 0.77 -2.18 -25.71
CA GLY A 30 -0.18 -1.97 -24.64
C GLY A 30 -0.46 -3.31 -23.98
N SER A 31 -0.59 -3.32 -22.69
CA SER A 31 -1.02 -4.46 -21.88
C SER A 31 -2.45 -4.87 -22.30
N GLU A 32 -2.60 -5.45 -23.47
CA GLU A 32 -3.86 -6.07 -23.88
C GLU A 32 -4.03 -7.38 -23.11
N GLY A 33 -4.99 -7.39 -22.16
CA GLY A 33 -5.74 -8.60 -21.96
C GLY A 33 -5.61 -9.38 -20.67
N LEU A 34 -5.30 -8.76 -19.50
CA LEU A 34 -5.41 -9.48 -18.21
C LEU A 34 -6.83 -9.43 -17.61
N VAL A 35 -7.67 -8.47 -18.00
CA VAL A 35 -8.97 -8.27 -17.35
C VAL A 35 -10.10 -8.31 -18.38
N ALA A 36 -11.00 -9.28 -18.26
CA ALA A 36 -12.24 -9.32 -19.00
C ALA A 36 -13.34 -8.53 -18.27
N ASP A 37 -14.26 -7.92 -19.03
CA ASP A 37 -15.44 -7.28 -18.44
C ASP A 37 -16.20 -8.27 -17.55
N GLY A 38 -16.54 -7.84 -16.33
CA GLY A 38 -17.30 -8.63 -15.38
C GLY A 38 -16.53 -9.76 -14.68
N ILE A 39 -15.20 -9.86 -14.83
CA ILE A 39 -14.39 -10.97 -14.32
C ILE A 39 -14.53 -11.20 -12.80
N LEU A 40 -14.61 -10.14 -11.99
CA LEU A 40 -14.74 -10.28 -10.55
C LEU A 40 -16.16 -10.69 -10.15
N ALA A 41 -17.18 -10.19 -10.84
CA ALA A 41 -18.56 -10.65 -10.62
C ALA A 41 -18.71 -12.13 -10.97
N GLU A 42 -18.11 -12.59 -12.07
CA GLU A 42 -18.11 -14.00 -12.48
C GLU A 42 -17.32 -14.90 -11.53
N ALA A 43 -16.24 -14.37 -10.93
CA ALA A 43 -15.45 -15.06 -9.92
C ALA A 43 -16.14 -15.16 -8.55
N GLY A 44 -17.31 -14.54 -8.39
CA GLY A 44 -18.09 -14.57 -7.16
C GLY A 44 -17.59 -13.62 -6.10
N CYS A 45 -16.90 -12.54 -6.49
CA CYS A 45 -16.56 -11.46 -5.57
C CYS A 45 -17.81 -10.80 -5.01
N PRO A 46 -17.74 -10.18 -3.80
CA PRO A 46 -18.83 -9.36 -3.29
C PRO A 46 -19.14 -8.21 -4.26
N ALA A 47 -20.41 -7.73 -4.25
CA ALA A 47 -20.83 -6.61 -5.11
C ALA A 47 -20.00 -5.34 -4.92
N THR A 48 -19.42 -5.18 -3.72
CA THR A 48 -18.44 -4.16 -3.39
C THR A 48 -17.25 -4.83 -2.71
N VAL A 49 -16.07 -4.70 -3.29
CA VAL A 49 -14.80 -5.09 -2.67
C VAL A 49 -14.38 -3.97 -1.73
N VAL A 50 -14.46 -4.21 -0.42
CA VAL A 50 -14.08 -3.24 0.60
C VAL A 50 -12.64 -3.47 1.03
N ILE A 51 -11.80 -2.44 0.90
CA ILE A 51 -10.39 -2.42 1.34
C ILE A 51 -10.23 -1.40 2.45
N GLN A 52 -9.72 -1.82 3.60
CA GLN A 52 -9.40 -0.94 4.73
C GLN A 52 -7.93 -0.59 4.71
N THR A 53 -7.58 0.70 4.58
CA THR A 53 -6.20 1.16 4.73
C THR A 53 -5.87 1.43 6.20
N ASP A 54 -4.60 1.56 6.52
CA ASP A 54 -4.12 1.81 7.89
C ASP A 54 -3.91 3.30 8.17
N TRP A 55 -3.82 4.13 7.13
CA TRP A 55 -3.68 5.58 7.24
C TRP A 55 -4.62 6.34 6.30
N PHE A 56 -4.45 7.64 6.22
CA PHE A 56 -5.11 8.51 5.24
C PHE A 56 -4.72 8.11 3.81
N PRO A 57 -5.48 8.58 2.78
CA PRO A 57 -5.08 8.38 1.40
C PRO A 57 -3.67 8.92 1.12
N GLU A 58 -2.77 8.04 0.68
CA GLU A 58 -1.39 8.35 0.36
C GLU A 58 -0.84 7.39 -0.70
N ALA A 59 0.36 7.67 -1.22
CA ALA A 59 0.93 6.95 -2.36
C ALA A 59 1.22 5.46 -2.08
N GLU A 60 1.44 5.07 -0.82
CA GLU A 60 1.61 3.68 -0.40
C GLU A 60 0.35 2.85 -0.69
N HIS A 61 -0.82 3.47 -0.63
CA HIS A 61 -2.11 2.85 -0.99
C HIS A 61 -2.46 3.03 -2.49
N GLY A 62 -1.60 3.69 -3.26
CA GLY A 62 -1.85 4.15 -4.63
C GLY A 62 -2.37 3.05 -5.56
N GLY A 63 -1.85 1.83 -5.46
CA GLY A 63 -2.31 0.68 -6.23
C GLY A 63 -3.80 0.35 -6.05
N SER A 64 -4.33 0.51 -4.82
CA SER A 64 -5.78 0.35 -4.59
C SER A 64 -6.60 1.49 -5.20
N TYR A 65 -6.11 2.74 -5.09
CA TYR A 65 -6.78 3.90 -5.69
C TYR A 65 -6.73 3.89 -7.21
N GLN A 66 -5.70 3.29 -7.81
CA GLN A 66 -5.58 3.08 -9.26
C GLN A 66 -6.74 2.27 -9.85
N LEU A 67 -7.40 1.45 -9.02
CA LEU A 67 -8.53 0.61 -9.43
C LEU A 67 -9.88 1.32 -9.38
N VAL A 68 -9.95 2.55 -8.88
CA VAL A 68 -11.22 3.29 -8.79
C VAL A 68 -11.59 3.88 -10.13
N GLY A 69 -12.66 3.37 -10.73
CA GLY A 69 -13.16 3.81 -12.02
C GLY A 69 -13.97 5.11 -11.98
N PRO A 70 -14.38 5.61 -13.15
CA PRO A 70 -15.09 6.87 -13.27
C PRO A 70 -16.47 6.82 -12.61
N GLY A 71 -16.91 7.95 -12.05
CA GLY A 71 -18.20 8.07 -11.37
C GLY A 71 -18.15 7.74 -9.88
N TYR A 72 -16.95 7.65 -9.32
CA TYR A 72 -16.75 7.45 -7.89
C TYR A 72 -17.38 8.56 -7.03
N THR A 73 -17.54 8.26 -5.77
CA THR A 73 -17.97 9.19 -4.73
C THR A 73 -16.98 9.19 -3.57
N ILE A 74 -16.86 10.33 -2.89
CA ILE A 74 -16.05 10.48 -1.67
C ILE A 74 -17.01 10.80 -0.52
N ASP A 75 -17.07 9.91 0.45
CA ASP A 75 -17.81 10.10 1.69
C ASP A 75 -16.90 10.64 2.79
N LYS A 76 -17.11 11.91 3.14
CA LYS A 76 -16.30 12.58 4.16
C LYS A 76 -16.48 11.98 5.55
N ASP A 77 -17.70 11.59 5.88
CA ASP A 77 -18.04 11.16 7.24
C ASP A 77 -17.58 9.72 7.48
N ALA A 78 -17.67 8.89 6.44
CA ALA A 78 -17.15 7.52 6.47
C ALA A 78 -15.63 7.44 6.20
N GLY A 79 -15.01 8.50 5.65
CA GLY A 79 -13.62 8.45 5.19
C GLY A 79 -13.42 7.45 4.05
N ALA A 80 -14.39 7.37 3.12
CA ALA A 80 -14.41 6.34 2.11
C ALA A 80 -14.49 6.91 0.68
N VAL A 81 -13.82 6.22 -0.25
CA VAL A 81 -13.96 6.41 -1.70
C VAL A 81 -14.62 5.17 -2.27
N THR A 82 -15.74 5.34 -2.98
CA THR A 82 -16.48 4.22 -3.58
C THR A 82 -16.76 4.48 -5.05
N GLY A 83 -16.48 3.51 -5.89
CA GLY A 83 -16.74 3.58 -7.34
C GLY A 83 -16.64 2.22 -8.01
N PRO A 84 -16.93 2.14 -9.33
CA PRO A 84 -16.72 0.90 -10.07
C PRO A 84 -15.26 0.45 -9.99
N LEU A 85 -15.00 -0.86 -9.79
CA LEU A 85 -13.65 -1.40 -9.85
C LEU A 85 -13.24 -1.58 -11.31
N TYR A 86 -12.27 -0.80 -11.75
CA TYR A 86 -11.70 -0.84 -13.10
C TYR A 86 -10.29 -1.39 -13.06
N ALA A 87 -9.98 -2.28 -13.99
CA ALA A 87 -8.64 -2.83 -14.16
C ALA A 87 -8.35 -3.06 -15.64
N GLY A 88 -7.15 -2.71 -16.12
CA GLY A 88 -6.78 -2.88 -17.53
C GLY A 88 -7.72 -2.18 -18.50
N GLY A 89 -8.38 -1.10 -18.08
CA GLY A 89 -9.36 -0.35 -18.88
C GLY A 89 -10.77 -0.95 -18.94
N SER A 90 -11.05 -2.04 -18.20
CA SER A 90 -12.34 -2.76 -18.18
C SER A 90 -13.05 -2.64 -16.84
N ASP A 91 -14.38 -2.64 -16.89
CA ASP A 91 -15.23 -2.75 -15.70
C ASP A 91 -15.29 -4.20 -15.23
N THR A 92 -14.84 -4.46 -14.02
CA THR A 92 -14.77 -5.83 -13.47
C THR A 92 -16.11 -6.37 -13.00
N GLY A 93 -17.17 -5.56 -13.06
CA GLY A 93 -18.54 -5.94 -12.69
C GLY A 93 -18.86 -5.85 -11.21
N VAL A 94 -17.95 -5.28 -10.40
CA VAL A 94 -18.16 -5.00 -8.98
C VAL A 94 -17.67 -3.59 -8.66
N ASP A 95 -18.10 -3.04 -7.52
CA ASP A 95 -17.55 -1.79 -7.00
C ASP A 95 -16.33 -2.05 -6.11
N ILE A 96 -15.50 -1.01 -5.92
CA ILE A 96 -14.46 -0.94 -4.89
C ILE A 96 -14.82 0.17 -3.91
N GLU A 97 -14.63 -0.09 -2.62
CA GLU A 97 -14.69 0.90 -1.56
C GLU A 97 -13.38 0.89 -0.78
N ILE A 98 -12.66 2.01 -0.80
CA ILE A 98 -11.41 2.18 -0.05
C ILE A 98 -11.72 3.06 1.14
N ARG A 99 -11.52 2.50 2.34
CA ARG A 99 -11.75 3.18 3.62
C ARG A 99 -10.43 3.65 4.21
N ALA A 100 -10.34 4.94 4.49
CA ALA A 100 -9.19 5.53 5.13
C ALA A 100 -9.01 5.02 6.57
N GLY A 101 -7.76 4.85 6.94
CA GLY A 101 -7.35 4.46 8.28
C GLY A 101 -7.00 5.64 9.19
N GLY A 102 -5.98 5.45 10.04
CA GLY A 102 -5.55 6.45 11.01
C GLY A 102 -6.68 6.86 11.97
N PRO A 103 -6.97 8.15 12.11
CA PRO A 103 -8.04 8.63 12.99
C PRO A 103 -9.44 8.11 12.66
N PHE A 104 -9.73 7.71 11.41
CA PHE A 104 -11.01 7.11 11.05
C PHE A 104 -11.25 5.75 11.72
N LEU A 105 -10.18 5.05 12.09
CA LEU A 105 -10.28 3.79 12.86
C LEU A 105 -10.64 3.99 14.34
N GLY A 106 -10.68 5.25 14.81
CA GLY A 106 -11.01 5.55 16.21
C GLY A 106 -10.03 4.95 17.23
N GLY A 107 -8.77 4.79 16.84
CA GLY A 107 -7.72 4.20 17.67
C GLY A 107 -7.66 2.67 17.63
N GLN A 108 -8.40 2.03 16.72
CA GLN A 108 -8.33 0.59 16.47
C GLN A 108 -7.31 0.26 15.39
N SER A 109 -6.84 -0.99 15.35
CA SER A 109 -6.03 -1.51 14.24
C SER A 109 -6.92 -1.92 13.06
N VAL A 110 -6.33 -1.98 11.87
CA VAL A 110 -6.97 -2.55 10.67
C VAL A 110 -7.51 -3.96 10.97
N ILE A 111 -6.70 -4.80 11.61
CA ILE A 111 -7.09 -6.17 11.98
C ILE A 111 -8.37 -6.15 12.85
N SER A 112 -8.39 -5.31 13.88
CA SER A 112 -9.60 -5.21 14.74
C SER A 112 -10.84 -4.78 13.95
N THR A 113 -10.68 -3.86 13.01
CA THR A 113 -11.76 -3.39 12.13
C THR A 113 -12.25 -4.52 11.23
N MET A 114 -11.37 -5.29 10.61
CA MET A 114 -11.74 -6.45 9.78
C MET A 114 -12.58 -7.49 10.53
N PHE A 115 -12.33 -7.68 11.84
CA PHE A 115 -13.11 -8.61 12.65
C PHE A 115 -14.43 -8.03 13.17
N GLN A 116 -14.54 -6.72 13.28
CA GLN A 116 -15.77 -6.03 13.71
C GLN A 116 -16.72 -5.75 12.54
N ASP A 117 -16.17 -5.49 11.36
CA ASP A 117 -16.94 -5.20 10.15
C ASP A 117 -16.74 -6.32 9.11
N PRO A 118 -17.77 -7.17 8.92
CA PRO A 118 -17.69 -8.29 7.98
C PRO A 118 -17.67 -7.85 6.50
N ASP A 119 -17.98 -6.59 6.20
CA ASP A 119 -17.97 -6.08 4.83
C ASP A 119 -16.53 -5.85 4.34
N VAL A 120 -15.56 -5.64 5.25
CA VAL A 120 -14.15 -5.53 4.89
C VAL A 120 -13.62 -6.87 4.37
N LEU A 121 -13.30 -6.91 3.08
CA LEU A 121 -12.71 -8.10 2.45
C LEU A 121 -11.22 -8.17 2.68
N LEU A 122 -10.50 -7.07 2.42
CA LEU A 122 -9.06 -6.95 2.57
C LEU A 122 -8.69 -5.77 3.47
N GLY A 123 -7.58 -5.90 4.17
CA GLY A 123 -6.99 -4.82 4.95
C GLY A 123 -5.49 -4.71 4.72
N TYR A 124 -4.95 -3.52 4.79
CA TYR A 124 -3.52 -3.26 4.82
C TYR A 124 -2.96 -3.62 6.20
N VAL A 125 -2.26 -4.73 6.28
CA VAL A 125 -1.78 -5.31 7.54
C VAL A 125 -0.28 -5.57 7.47
N ASN A 126 0.47 -5.03 8.41
CA ASN A 126 1.87 -5.36 8.57
C ASN A 126 2.01 -6.81 9.08
N THR A 127 2.96 -7.58 8.52
CA THR A 127 3.12 -9.00 8.92
C THR A 127 3.53 -9.16 10.38
N ASP A 128 4.20 -8.18 11.01
CA ASP A 128 4.47 -8.18 12.44
C ASP A 128 3.16 -8.06 13.27
N GLN A 129 2.20 -7.25 12.83
CA GLN A 129 0.88 -7.15 13.46
C GLN A 129 0.06 -8.42 13.27
N ALA A 130 0.16 -9.06 12.08
CA ALA A 130 -0.49 -10.34 11.83
C ALA A 130 0.04 -11.42 12.78
N ILE A 131 1.37 -11.51 12.98
CA ILE A 131 1.99 -12.42 13.95
C ILE A 131 1.52 -12.12 15.38
N LYS A 132 1.59 -10.84 15.79
CA LYS A 132 1.17 -10.37 17.11
C LYS A 132 -0.28 -10.72 17.44
N SER A 133 -1.16 -10.67 16.42
CA SER A 133 -2.60 -10.89 16.58
C SER A 133 -3.04 -12.31 16.25
N SER A 134 -2.12 -13.21 15.91
CA SER A 134 -2.39 -14.53 15.32
C SER A 134 -3.22 -15.46 16.19
N MET A 135 -3.21 -15.29 17.53
CA MET A 135 -4.02 -16.08 18.44
C MET A 135 -5.50 -15.70 18.39
N ASP A 136 -5.80 -14.40 18.43
CA ASP A 136 -7.17 -13.90 18.63
C ASP A 136 -7.83 -13.43 17.33
N PHE A 137 -7.04 -12.87 16.41
CA PHE A 137 -7.50 -12.23 15.18
C PHE A 137 -6.62 -12.62 13.97
N PRO A 138 -6.59 -13.91 13.58
CA PRO A 138 -5.69 -14.39 12.53
C PRO A 138 -6.06 -13.84 11.15
N THR A 139 -5.08 -13.25 10.48
CA THR A 139 -5.18 -12.76 9.09
C THR A 139 -4.11 -13.41 8.23
N VAL A 140 -4.38 -13.55 6.94
CA VAL A 140 -3.49 -14.13 5.93
C VAL A 140 -3.24 -13.09 4.85
N ALA A 141 -1.98 -12.72 4.64
CA ALA A 141 -1.55 -11.85 3.56
C ALA A 141 -1.59 -12.60 2.22
N VAL A 142 -2.13 -11.96 1.19
CA VAL A 142 -2.32 -12.55 -0.14
C VAL A 142 -1.52 -11.84 -1.23
N VAL A 143 -1.03 -10.62 -0.95
CA VAL A 143 -0.11 -9.86 -1.80
C VAL A 143 0.57 -8.77 -0.99
N ALA A 144 1.87 -8.55 -1.25
CA ALA A 144 2.64 -7.45 -0.68
C ALA A 144 2.85 -6.34 -1.73
N PRO A 145 2.10 -5.24 -1.71
CA PRO A 145 2.35 -4.13 -2.62
C PRO A 145 3.69 -3.44 -2.36
N LEU A 146 4.21 -3.56 -1.14
CA LEU A 146 5.50 -3.02 -0.72
C LEU A 146 6.40 -4.18 -0.22
N ASP A 147 7.65 -4.22 -0.69
CA ASP A 147 8.65 -5.21 -0.27
C ASP A 147 9.40 -4.76 0.99
N ILE A 148 9.84 -3.50 1.03
CA ILE A 148 10.59 -2.92 2.15
C ILE A 148 9.71 -1.89 2.87
N SER A 149 9.74 -1.93 4.22
CA SER A 149 9.01 -0.93 5.01
C SER A 149 9.66 0.46 4.91
N PRO A 150 8.89 1.51 4.56
CA PRO A 150 9.36 2.89 4.62
C PRO A 150 9.50 3.42 6.05
N GLN A 151 9.07 2.68 7.06
CA GLN A 151 9.14 3.06 8.47
C GLN A 151 10.58 3.34 8.89
N MET A 152 10.80 4.49 9.52
CA MET A 152 12.13 4.95 9.91
C MET A 152 12.13 5.61 11.29
N ILE A 153 13.32 5.83 11.85
CA ILE A 153 13.58 6.85 12.85
C ILE A 153 14.41 7.95 12.20
N MET A 154 13.97 9.19 12.36
CA MET A 154 14.58 10.35 11.75
C MET A 154 14.99 11.41 12.78
N TRP A 155 15.91 12.30 12.38
CA TRP A 155 16.46 13.38 13.21
C TRP A 155 16.93 14.56 12.37
N ASP A 156 17.23 15.68 13.01
CA ASP A 156 17.87 16.84 12.38
C ASP A 156 19.35 16.53 12.08
N ALA A 157 19.69 16.44 10.80
CA ALA A 157 21.05 16.10 10.35
C ALA A 157 22.06 17.21 10.62
N ASP A 158 21.62 18.46 10.68
CA ASP A 158 22.52 19.59 10.93
C ASP A 158 22.85 19.71 12.42
N ALA A 159 21.92 19.30 13.29
CA ALA A 159 22.15 19.20 14.73
C ALA A 159 23.03 17.97 15.09
N HIS A 160 22.87 16.87 14.38
CA HIS A 160 23.55 15.60 14.63
C HIS A 160 24.36 15.13 13.41
N PRO A 161 25.40 15.87 13.00
CA PRO A 161 26.11 15.63 11.75
C PRO A 161 26.91 14.32 11.71
N ASP A 162 27.17 13.71 12.86
CA ASP A 162 27.94 12.46 12.98
C ASP A 162 27.03 11.21 13.10
N ALA A 163 25.75 11.36 13.46
CA ALA A 163 24.82 10.25 13.56
C ALA A 163 24.51 9.64 12.16
N ARG A 164 24.56 8.31 12.05
CA ARG A 164 24.29 7.55 10.81
C ARG A 164 23.30 6.44 11.02
N THR A 165 23.08 6.04 12.26
CA THR A 165 22.20 4.92 12.63
C THR A 165 21.26 5.36 13.74
N ILE A 166 20.19 4.55 13.92
CA ILE A 166 19.26 4.72 15.05
C ILE A 166 20.01 4.62 16.39
N ALA A 167 21.01 3.75 16.49
CA ALA A 167 21.82 3.63 17.69
C ALA A 167 22.64 4.89 17.97
N ASP A 168 23.22 5.51 16.92
CA ASP A 168 23.99 6.75 17.08
C ASP A 168 23.08 7.86 17.60
N ILE A 169 21.94 8.09 16.94
CA ILE A 169 21.04 9.18 17.34
C ILE A 169 20.40 8.91 18.70
N ALA A 170 20.02 7.67 19.02
CA ALA A 170 19.49 7.32 20.32
C ALA A 170 20.49 7.55 21.46
N ALA A 171 21.80 7.55 21.19
CA ALA A 171 22.82 7.93 22.18
C ALA A 171 22.86 9.43 22.44
N GLU A 172 22.53 10.27 21.44
CA GLU A 172 22.70 11.72 21.49
C GLU A 172 21.44 12.47 21.96
N VAL A 173 20.22 12.05 21.53
CA VAL A 173 18.96 12.71 21.90
C VAL A 173 18.47 12.35 23.30
N ASP A 174 17.58 13.17 23.84
CA ASP A 174 16.89 12.89 25.08
C ASP A 174 15.74 11.89 24.89
N THR A 175 15.07 11.94 23.73
CA THR A 175 13.85 11.19 23.45
C THR A 175 13.84 10.61 22.03
N VAL A 176 13.38 9.36 21.90
CA VAL A 176 12.98 8.74 20.64
C VAL A 176 11.46 8.56 20.69
N SER A 177 10.74 9.38 19.91
CA SER A 177 9.28 9.47 19.96
C SER A 177 8.64 8.59 18.88
N VAL A 178 7.70 7.73 19.28
CA VAL A 178 7.03 6.77 18.39
C VAL A 178 5.54 6.67 18.73
N PHE A 179 4.72 6.17 17.81
CA PHE A 179 3.35 5.80 18.14
C PHE A 179 3.34 4.68 19.20
N GLY A 180 2.34 4.71 20.08
CA GLY A 180 2.22 3.70 21.13
C GLY A 180 2.11 2.28 20.59
N ALA A 181 2.77 1.35 21.28
CA ALA A 181 2.68 -0.08 21.04
C ALA A 181 3.16 -0.59 19.67
N VAL A 182 4.07 0.13 19.01
CA VAL A 182 4.70 -0.35 17.77
C VAL A 182 5.67 -1.49 18.06
N ALA A 183 5.54 -2.58 17.32
CA ALA A 183 6.29 -3.81 17.59
C ALA A 183 7.80 -3.67 17.38
N TYR A 184 8.22 -2.89 16.38
CA TYR A 184 9.65 -2.69 16.10
C TYR A 184 10.41 -2.01 17.24
N MET A 185 9.75 -1.17 18.05
CA MET A 185 10.45 -0.51 19.17
C MET A 185 10.84 -1.49 20.26
N GLU A 186 10.02 -2.48 20.51
CA GLU A 186 10.38 -3.54 21.45
C GLU A 186 11.59 -4.36 20.99
N TYR A 187 11.67 -4.59 19.67
CA TYR A 187 12.86 -5.17 19.05
C TYR A 187 14.09 -4.28 19.23
N LEU A 188 14.00 -2.98 18.92
CA LEU A 188 15.12 -2.05 19.05
C LEU A 188 15.61 -1.97 20.50
N ILE A 189 14.71 -2.06 21.48
CA ILE A 189 15.07 -2.11 22.90
C ILE A 189 15.74 -3.44 23.24
N ALA A 190 15.19 -4.56 22.80
CA ALA A 190 15.73 -5.88 23.09
C ALA A 190 17.15 -6.08 22.52
N GLU A 191 17.40 -5.54 21.33
CA GLU A 191 18.72 -5.54 20.69
C GLU A 191 19.67 -4.47 21.25
N GLY A 192 19.20 -3.62 22.17
CA GLY A 192 20.00 -2.53 22.76
C GLY A 192 20.33 -1.40 21.81
N ILE A 193 19.57 -1.27 20.72
CA ILE A 193 19.71 -0.18 19.73
C ILE A 193 19.16 1.11 20.29
N VAL A 194 18.01 1.05 20.98
CA VAL A 194 17.39 2.20 21.66
C VAL A 194 17.27 1.90 23.16
N PRO A 195 17.80 2.77 24.05
CA PRO A 195 17.55 2.63 25.49
C PRO A 195 16.06 2.80 25.82
N ALA A 196 15.50 1.87 26.61
CA ALA A 196 14.08 1.88 26.95
C ALA A 196 13.61 3.16 27.66
N ASP A 197 14.49 3.80 28.44
CA ASP A 197 14.21 5.03 29.20
C ASP A 197 14.19 6.29 28.31
N LYS A 198 14.57 6.17 27.04
CA LYS A 198 14.48 7.25 26.04
C LYS A 198 13.26 7.18 25.14
N VAL A 199 12.48 6.09 25.21
CA VAL A 199 11.31 5.92 24.34
C VAL A 199 10.11 6.69 24.86
N ASP A 200 9.56 7.57 24.04
CA ASP A 200 8.26 8.23 24.27
C ASP A 200 7.20 7.62 23.32
N PRO A 201 6.21 6.87 23.84
CA PRO A 201 5.18 6.22 23.01
C PRO A 201 3.97 7.14 22.71
N ASN A 202 4.10 8.45 22.88
CA ASN A 202 2.98 9.38 22.74
C ASN A 202 3.02 10.21 21.46
N TYR A 203 3.82 9.82 20.46
CA TYR A 203 3.84 10.50 19.16
C TYR A 203 2.44 10.50 18.51
N GLN A 204 2.05 11.63 17.93
CA GLN A 204 0.72 11.83 17.33
C GLN A 204 0.78 12.30 15.87
N GLY A 205 1.96 12.26 15.24
CA GLY A 205 2.18 12.81 13.89
C GLY A 205 2.59 14.28 13.90
N ASP A 206 2.98 14.82 15.05
CA ASP A 206 3.44 16.21 15.19
C ASP A 206 4.81 16.39 14.55
N LYS A 207 5.10 17.62 14.10
CA LYS A 207 6.42 17.98 13.56
C LYS A 207 7.42 18.29 14.70
N LEU A 208 7.85 17.25 15.42
CA LEU A 208 8.65 17.36 16.65
C LEU A 208 9.99 18.04 16.43
N LEU A 209 10.65 17.85 15.28
CA LEU A 209 11.92 18.56 15.00
C LEU A 209 11.73 20.08 14.93
N VAL A 210 10.51 20.57 14.67
CA VAL A 210 10.20 22.01 14.73
C VAL A 210 10.04 22.50 16.17
N THR A 211 9.45 21.69 17.05
CA THR A 211 9.05 22.09 18.41
C THR A 211 10.10 21.75 19.45
N GLU A 212 10.81 20.64 19.30
CA GLU A 212 11.78 20.11 20.26
C GLU A 212 13.22 20.13 19.73
N GLY A 213 13.39 20.29 18.41
CA GLY A 213 14.69 20.49 17.77
C GLY A 213 15.66 19.33 17.98
N GLU A 214 16.88 19.65 18.43
CA GLU A 214 18.00 18.70 18.57
C GLU A 214 17.85 17.67 19.70
N THR A 215 16.81 17.77 20.53
CA THR A 215 16.64 16.88 21.68
C THR A 215 15.82 15.63 21.38
N VAL A 216 15.24 15.53 20.17
CA VAL A 216 14.34 14.47 19.78
C VAL A 216 14.74 13.81 18.46
N ALA A 217 14.58 12.48 18.40
CA ALA A 217 14.40 11.73 17.18
C ALA A 217 12.98 11.14 17.18
N HIS A 218 12.36 10.96 16.03
CA HIS A 218 11.01 10.40 15.98
C HIS A 218 10.79 9.49 14.78
N GLN A 219 9.76 8.66 14.87
CA GLN A 219 9.35 7.84 13.75
C GLN A 219 8.77 8.67 12.60
N GLY A 220 8.76 8.09 11.43
CA GLY A 220 8.13 8.60 10.22
C GLY A 220 8.29 7.61 9.08
N PHE A 221 7.80 7.98 7.91
CA PHE A 221 7.98 7.24 6.67
C PHE A 221 8.98 7.96 5.77
N ALA A 222 9.96 7.23 5.25
CA ALA A 222 10.98 7.78 4.35
C ALA A 222 10.40 8.34 3.05
N THR A 223 9.18 7.97 2.73
CA THR A 223 8.38 8.42 1.60
C THR A 223 7.58 9.70 1.87
N SER A 224 7.57 10.24 3.09
CA SER A 224 6.73 11.38 3.47
C SER A 224 7.49 12.45 4.26
N GLU A 225 7.83 12.20 5.52
CA GLU A 225 8.33 13.21 6.44
C GLU A 225 9.60 13.96 5.96
N PRO A 226 10.60 13.35 5.29
CA PRO A 226 11.76 14.11 4.80
C PRO A 226 11.37 15.23 3.86
N PHE A 227 10.40 15.01 2.97
CA PHE A 227 9.87 16.05 2.09
C PHE A 227 9.12 17.12 2.86
N GLN A 228 8.27 16.74 3.80
CA GLN A 228 7.49 17.68 4.60
C GLN A 228 8.39 18.57 5.46
N TYR A 229 9.46 18.03 6.05
CA TYR A 229 10.42 18.83 6.83
C TYR A 229 11.27 19.74 5.95
N ALA A 230 11.68 19.28 4.77
CA ALA A 230 12.46 20.10 3.83
C ALA A 230 11.66 21.28 3.28
N ASN A 231 10.33 21.19 3.24
CA ASN A 231 9.42 22.18 2.63
C ASN A 231 8.59 22.98 3.64
N LEU A 232 9.03 23.08 4.89
CA LEU A 232 8.34 23.91 5.89
C LEU A 232 8.36 25.41 5.51
N GLU A 233 7.22 26.09 5.66
CA GLU A 233 7.10 27.54 5.42
C GLU A 233 8.06 28.39 6.28
N THR A 234 8.44 27.87 7.45
CA THR A 234 9.34 28.53 8.41
C THR A 234 10.83 28.38 8.08
N GLY A 235 11.15 27.65 7.03
CA GLY A 235 12.50 27.23 6.65
C GLY A 235 12.66 25.71 6.82
N GLY A 236 13.20 25.05 5.80
CA GLY A 236 13.36 23.60 5.80
C GLY A 236 14.32 23.10 6.88
N ILE A 237 14.07 21.91 7.39
CA ILE A 237 14.97 21.13 8.24
C ILE A 237 15.58 20.04 7.37
N ASN A 238 16.91 19.94 7.39
CA ASN A 238 17.65 18.86 6.74
C ASN A 238 17.59 17.62 7.64
N THR A 239 16.89 16.58 7.18
CA THR A 239 16.70 15.36 7.98
C THR A 239 17.64 14.25 7.55
N ALA A 240 18.08 13.44 8.51
CA ALA A 240 18.67 12.13 8.29
C ALA A 240 17.80 11.06 8.96
N TYR A 241 17.93 9.84 8.50
CA TYR A 241 17.16 8.72 9.03
C TYR A 241 17.84 7.36 8.79
N GLN A 242 17.35 6.34 9.47
CA GLN A 242 17.60 4.95 9.15
C GLN A 242 16.26 4.21 9.11
N LEU A 243 16.07 3.37 8.10
CA LEU A 243 14.91 2.49 8.03
C LEU A 243 14.94 1.46 9.17
N ILE A 244 13.78 1.13 9.71
CA ILE A 244 13.64 0.04 10.69
C ILE A 244 14.05 -1.30 10.06
N HIS A 245 13.72 -1.51 8.78
CA HIS A 245 14.16 -2.65 7.99
C HIS A 245 15.67 -2.89 8.09
N ASP A 246 16.49 -1.83 7.98
CA ASP A 246 17.96 -1.92 7.99
C ASP A 246 18.53 -2.35 9.36
N THR A 247 17.74 -2.31 10.41
CA THR A 247 18.11 -2.83 11.72
C THR A 247 17.92 -4.34 11.85
N GLY A 248 17.27 -4.96 10.86
CA GLY A 248 16.92 -6.36 10.83
C GLY A 248 15.50 -6.67 11.29
N TRP A 249 14.64 -5.67 11.51
CA TRP A 249 13.20 -5.87 11.69
C TRP A 249 12.53 -5.89 10.32
N ASP A 250 12.63 -7.03 9.65
CA ASP A 250 12.42 -7.24 8.23
C ASP A 250 11.02 -7.82 7.94
N TYR A 251 9.98 -7.09 8.34
CA TYR A 251 8.60 -7.47 8.07
C TYR A 251 8.13 -6.95 6.69
N TYR A 252 7.07 -7.56 6.14
CA TYR A 252 6.35 -6.97 5.01
C TYR A 252 5.36 -5.93 5.53
N PRO A 253 5.50 -4.66 5.11
CA PRO A 253 4.55 -3.62 5.47
C PRO A 253 3.29 -3.72 4.63
N GLU A 254 2.16 -3.30 5.19
CA GLU A 254 0.93 -3.02 4.44
C GLU A 254 0.52 -4.12 3.46
N ALA A 255 0.81 -5.39 3.80
CA ALA A 255 0.39 -6.51 2.98
C ALA A 255 -1.14 -6.60 2.97
N LEU A 256 -1.74 -6.68 1.77
CA LEU A 256 -3.17 -6.88 1.63
C LEU A 256 -3.54 -8.26 2.15
N SER A 257 -4.30 -8.25 3.24
CA SER A 257 -4.60 -9.43 4.03
C SER A 257 -6.10 -9.64 4.17
N ILE A 258 -6.50 -10.90 4.27
CA ILE A 258 -7.87 -11.33 4.55
C ILE A 258 -7.92 -12.03 5.91
N ARG A 259 -9.07 -12.02 6.57
CA ARG A 259 -9.30 -12.87 7.74
C ARG A 259 -9.10 -14.34 7.37
N SER A 260 -8.38 -15.09 8.18
CA SER A 260 -8.05 -16.50 7.88
C SER A 260 -9.30 -17.38 7.72
N ASP A 261 -10.36 -17.12 8.47
CA ASP A 261 -11.62 -17.85 8.41
C ASP A 261 -12.46 -17.55 7.14
N ARG A 262 -12.06 -16.55 6.33
CA ARG A 262 -12.75 -16.14 5.12
C ARG A 262 -12.02 -16.50 3.82
N VAL A 263 -10.81 -17.05 3.88
CA VAL A 263 -10.00 -17.40 2.71
C VAL A 263 -10.75 -18.38 1.80
N GLU A 264 -11.26 -19.46 2.37
CA GLU A 264 -11.87 -20.54 1.57
C GLU A 264 -13.18 -20.11 0.90
N GLU A 265 -14.01 -19.32 1.56
CA GLU A 265 -15.25 -18.82 0.96
C GLU A 265 -15.02 -17.81 -0.16
N ASN A 266 -13.88 -17.09 -0.12
CA ASN A 266 -13.49 -16.07 -1.09
C ASN A 266 -12.43 -16.55 -2.09
N ARG A 267 -12.08 -17.84 -2.09
CA ARG A 267 -10.98 -18.38 -2.92
C ARG A 267 -11.12 -18.04 -4.42
N GLY A 268 -12.34 -18.12 -4.96
CA GLY A 268 -12.61 -17.77 -6.36
C GLY A 268 -12.39 -16.29 -6.64
N CYS A 269 -12.88 -15.43 -5.74
CA CYS A 269 -12.66 -13.98 -5.81
C CYS A 269 -11.17 -13.63 -5.70
N LEU A 270 -10.47 -14.16 -4.70
CA LEU A 270 -9.04 -13.90 -4.48
C LEU A 270 -8.20 -14.31 -5.70
N ALA A 271 -8.50 -15.46 -6.31
CA ALA A 271 -7.78 -15.92 -7.50
C ALA A 271 -7.92 -14.98 -8.72
N ALA A 272 -9.01 -14.21 -8.80
CA ALA A 272 -9.20 -13.20 -9.83
C ALA A 272 -8.72 -11.80 -9.42
N LEU A 273 -8.88 -11.44 -8.14
CA LEU A 273 -8.60 -10.10 -7.61
C LEU A 273 -7.09 -9.88 -7.36
N VAL A 274 -6.38 -10.87 -6.82
CA VAL A 274 -4.97 -10.70 -6.42
C VAL A 274 -4.07 -10.36 -7.61
N PRO A 275 -4.17 -11.01 -8.80
CA PRO A 275 -3.43 -10.56 -9.98
C PRO A 275 -3.75 -9.13 -10.42
N ILE A 276 -4.98 -8.68 -10.22
CA ILE A 276 -5.39 -7.30 -10.50
C ILE A 276 -4.71 -6.34 -9.53
N LEU A 277 -4.63 -6.68 -8.23
CA LEU A 277 -3.94 -5.88 -7.23
C LEU A 277 -2.42 -5.81 -7.49
N GLN A 278 -1.79 -6.92 -7.89
CA GLN A 278 -0.38 -6.91 -8.30
C GLN A 278 -0.15 -5.92 -9.45
N GLN A 279 -0.94 -6.02 -10.51
CA GLN A 279 -0.80 -5.16 -11.68
C GLN A 279 -1.11 -3.70 -11.36
N ALA A 280 -2.13 -3.44 -10.54
CA ALA A 280 -2.53 -2.08 -10.18
C ALA A 280 -1.43 -1.31 -9.44
N GLN A 281 -0.66 -1.96 -8.57
CA GLN A 281 0.49 -1.32 -7.92
C GLN A 281 1.58 -0.97 -8.94
N LEU A 282 1.84 -1.85 -9.91
CA LEU A 282 2.80 -1.57 -10.98
C LEU A 282 2.33 -0.46 -11.92
N ASP A 283 1.04 -0.45 -12.26
CA ASP A 283 0.42 0.60 -13.07
C ASP A 283 0.51 1.96 -12.35
N TYR A 284 0.26 1.99 -11.03
CA TYR A 284 0.40 3.18 -10.20
C TYR A 284 1.84 3.71 -10.22
N ILE A 285 2.84 2.87 -10.00
CA ILE A 285 4.26 3.28 -10.03
C ILE A 285 4.66 3.78 -11.42
N ALA A 286 4.08 3.23 -12.49
CA ALA A 286 4.39 3.62 -13.86
C ALA A 286 3.71 4.94 -14.27
N ASP A 287 2.49 5.19 -13.84
CA ASP A 287 1.69 6.40 -14.13
C ASP A 287 0.69 6.66 -13.00
N HIS A 288 1.10 7.44 -12.00
CA HIS A 288 0.33 7.68 -10.79
C HIS A 288 -0.61 8.90 -10.86
N ALA A 289 -0.54 9.71 -11.92
CA ALA A 289 -1.19 11.03 -11.93
C ALA A 289 -2.72 10.98 -11.66
N ALA A 290 -3.42 10.02 -12.26
CA ALA A 290 -4.88 9.92 -12.09
C ALA A 290 -5.28 9.42 -10.68
N ALA A 291 -4.50 8.50 -10.12
CA ALA A 291 -4.72 8.02 -8.75
C ALA A 291 -4.35 9.10 -7.73
N ASP A 292 -3.28 9.87 -7.98
CA ASP A 292 -2.90 11.00 -7.11
C ASP A 292 -3.98 12.07 -7.06
N ASP A 293 -4.59 12.43 -8.20
CA ASP A 293 -5.73 13.35 -8.23
C ASP A 293 -6.86 12.88 -7.30
N LEU A 294 -7.10 11.57 -7.24
CA LEU A 294 -8.10 10.98 -6.36
C LEU A 294 -7.66 11.00 -4.89
N LEU A 295 -6.41 10.61 -4.58
CA LEU A 295 -5.82 10.67 -3.24
C LEU A 295 -5.92 12.09 -2.67
N ILE A 296 -5.53 13.10 -3.45
CA ILE A 296 -5.56 14.52 -3.08
C ILE A 296 -7.00 15.01 -2.89
N SER A 297 -7.92 14.61 -3.78
CA SER A 297 -9.33 14.96 -3.69
C SER A 297 -10.00 14.37 -2.45
N ALA A 298 -9.65 13.13 -2.09
CA ALA A 298 -10.13 12.46 -0.88
C ALA A 298 -9.62 13.18 0.37
N ASN A 299 -8.31 13.45 0.48
CA ASN A 299 -7.72 14.19 1.60
C ASN A 299 -8.32 15.60 1.76
N THR A 300 -8.50 16.30 0.63
CA THR A 300 -9.14 17.62 0.63
C THR A 300 -10.58 17.56 1.13
N THR A 301 -11.33 16.54 0.72
CA THR A 301 -12.73 16.33 1.12
C THR A 301 -12.83 15.97 2.59
N TYR A 302 -11.95 15.11 3.10
CA TYR A 302 -11.90 14.73 4.52
C TYR A 302 -11.57 15.91 5.42
N ALA A 303 -10.80 16.89 4.91
CA ALA A 303 -10.45 18.11 5.62
C ALA A 303 -9.83 17.83 7.01
N SER A 304 -8.95 16.84 7.07
CA SER A 304 -8.22 16.43 8.27
C SER A 304 -6.95 17.28 8.47
N PHE A 305 -6.14 16.94 9.47
CA PHE A 305 -4.81 17.54 9.66
C PHE A 305 -3.80 17.06 8.61
N TRP A 306 -4.06 15.92 7.96
CA TRP A 306 -3.19 15.34 6.95
C TRP A 306 -3.25 16.16 5.67
N GLN A 307 -2.20 16.93 5.44
CA GLN A 307 -2.05 17.75 4.24
C GLN A 307 -1.26 16.95 3.21
N TYR A 308 -1.89 16.67 2.07
CA TYR A 308 -1.29 15.85 1.03
C TYR A 308 -1.59 16.48 -0.34
N GLY A 309 -0.54 16.75 -1.11
CA GLY A 309 -0.64 17.35 -2.43
C GLY A 309 0.21 16.62 -3.45
N GLN A 310 0.21 17.09 -4.71
CA GLN A 310 0.93 16.43 -5.80
C GLN A 310 2.43 16.26 -5.50
N ALA A 311 3.06 17.27 -4.91
CA ALA A 311 4.48 17.18 -4.61
C ALA A 311 4.81 16.14 -3.50
N ASP A 312 3.87 15.88 -2.58
CA ASP A 312 4.01 14.80 -1.59
C ASP A 312 3.91 13.44 -2.29
N ALA A 313 2.93 13.27 -3.21
CA ALA A 313 2.74 12.06 -3.97
C ALA A 313 3.93 11.76 -4.90
N ASP A 314 4.38 12.75 -5.67
CA ASP A 314 5.55 12.63 -6.55
C ASP A 314 6.79 12.20 -5.76
N PHE A 315 7.06 12.85 -4.61
CA PHE A 315 8.18 12.49 -3.73
C PHE A 315 8.04 11.06 -3.20
N SER A 316 6.84 10.69 -2.74
CA SER A 316 6.60 9.34 -2.22
C SER A 316 6.89 8.27 -3.26
N VAL A 317 6.37 8.41 -4.49
CA VAL A 317 6.64 7.46 -5.59
C VAL A 317 8.13 7.42 -5.94
N GLU A 318 8.80 8.58 -6.00
CA GLU A 318 10.26 8.62 -6.21
C GLU A 318 11.02 7.83 -5.13
N GLN A 319 10.63 7.97 -3.85
CA GLN A 319 11.27 7.24 -2.76
C GLN A 319 10.91 5.75 -2.76
N GLN A 320 9.68 5.38 -3.09
CA GLN A 320 9.28 3.98 -3.22
C GLN A 320 10.16 3.24 -4.24
N ILE A 321 10.53 3.90 -5.33
CA ILE A 321 11.45 3.37 -6.34
C ILE A 321 12.90 3.39 -5.84
N ALA A 322 13.38 4.53 -5.36
CA ALA A 322 14.78 4.76 -5.01
C ALA A 322 15.25 3.89 -3.84
N LEU A 323 14.36 3.60 -2.88
CA LEU A 323 14.64 2.78 -1.70
C LEU A 323 14.22 1.33 -1.88
N HIS A 324 13.78 0.93 -3.08
CA HIS A 324 13.26 -0.41 -3.37
C HIS A 324 12.11 -0.84 -2.46
N ILE A 325 11.31 0.14 -1.98
CA ILE A 325 10.10 -0.12 -1.20
C ILE A 325 9.11 -0.90 -2.07
N VAL A 326 8.99 -0.52 -3.34
CA VAL A 326 8.32 -1.31 -4.37
C VAL A 326 9.38 -2.09 -5.15
N GLY A 327 9.26 -3.41 -5.14
CA GLY A 327 10.21 -4.31 -5.79
C GLY A 327 9.70 -5.74 -5.84
N ASN A 328 10.47 -6.63 -6.44
CA ASN A 328 10.14 -8.07 -6.50
C ASN A 328 10.69 -8.86 -5.31
N GLY A 329 11.51 -8.26 -4.44
CA GLY A 329 12.25 -9.00 -3.44
C GLY A 329 13.28 -9.96 -4.06
N ALA A 330 13.47 -11.13 -3.46
CA ALA A 330 14.40 -12.14 -3.97
C ALA A 330 13.82 -13.02 -5.08
N THR A 331 12.50 -13.05 -5.26
CA THR A 331 11.85 -13.77 -6.37
C THR A 331 11.52 -12.82 -7.52
N PRO A 332 11.30 -13.30 -8.75
CA PRO A 332 10.88 -12.45 -9.85
C PRO A 332 9.39 -12.07 -9.82
N ILE A 333 8.63 -12.56 -8.84
CA ILE A 333 7.18 -12.36 -8.74
C ILE A 333 6.90 -11.11 -7.93
N PHE A 334 6.23 -10.14 -8.52
CA PHE A 334 5.83 -8.96 -7.79
C PHE A 334 4.74 -9.28 -6.76
N GLY A 335 4.92 -8.75 -5.54
CA GLY A 335 3.96 -8.94 -4.46
C GLY A 335 4.08 -10.27 -3.71
N ASP A 336 5.10 -11.07 -4.01
CA ASP A 336 5.42 -12.33 -3.31
C ASP A 336 5.91 -12.03 -1.88
N LEU A 337 5.35 -12.76 -0.91
CA LEU A 337 5.85 -12.77 0.46
C LEU A 337 6.75 -13.99 0.62
N GLU A 338 8.06 -13.81 0.55
CA GLU A 338 9.04 -14.89 0.59
C GLU A 338 8.92 -15.72 1.85
N GLU A 339 8.64 -17.02 1.69
CA GLU A 339 8.37 -17.92 2.82
C GLU A 339 9.56 -18.02 3.79
N ASP A 340 10.80 -18.04 3.26
CA ASP A 340 12.02 -18.10 4.09
C ASP A 340 12.20 -16.81 4.92
N ARG A 341 11.91 -15.65 4.34
CA ARG A 341 11.93 -14.35 5.04
C ARG A 341 10.85 -14.30 6.13
N VAL A 342 9.62 -14.70 5.80
CA VAL A 342 8.53 -14.75 6.77
C VAL A 342 8.82 -15.73 7.90
N ALA A 343 9.37 -16.92 7.60
CA ALA A 343 9.77 -17.89 8.62
C ALA A 343 10.83 -17.32 9.57
N ALA A 344 11.89 -16.72 9.02
CA ALA A 344 12.93 -16.09 9.82
C ALA A 344 12.40 -14.92 10.65
N PHE A 345 11.42 -14.19 10.12
CA PHE A 345 10.78 -13.10 10.84
C PHE A 345 9.87 -13.61 11.98
N ILE A 346 9.12 -14.70 11.78
CA ILE A 346 8.35 -15.37 12.84
C ILE A 346 9.29 -15.78 13.99
N ASP A 347 10.41 -16.46 13.67
CA ASP A 347 11.40 -16.91 14.66
C ASP A 347 11.98 -15.74 15.49
N LYS A 348 12.08 -14.55 14.88
CA LYS A 348 12.55 -13.32 15.54
C LYS A 348 11.46 -12.64 16.37
N ALA A 349 10.26 -12.48 15.82
CA ALA A 349 9.19 -11.67 16.40
C ALA A 349 8.48 -12.37 17.56
N VAL A 350 8.22 -13.68 17.46
CA VAL A 350 7.47 -14.45 18.48
C VAL A 350 8.10 -14.33 19.87
N PRO A 351 9.41 -14.58 20.07
CA PRO A 351 10.02 -14.44 21.41
C PRO A 351 9.90 -13.02 22.00
N ILE A 352 9.93 -12.00 21.13
CA ILE A 352 9.79 -10.59 21.57
C ILE A 352 8.37 -10.36 22.07
N PHE A 353 7.34 -10.78 21.33
CA PHE A 353 5.95 -10.64 21.74
C PHE A 353 5.62 -11.42 23.00
N GLU A 354 6.10 -12.65 23.11
CA GLU A 354 5.93 -13.48 24.32
C GLU A 354 6.58 -12.84 25.55
N SER A 355 7.76 -12.21 25.39
CA SER A 355 8.44 -11.49 26.47
C SER A 355 7.63 -10.31 27.03
N GLN A 356 6.74 -9.75 26.21
CA GLN A 356 5.80 -8.68 26.55
C GLN A 356 4.47 -9.22 27.12
N GLY A 357 4.33 -10.54 27.23
CA GLY A 357 3.10 -11.18 27.68
C GLY A 357 1.98 -11.21 26.63
N ILE A 358 2.33 -11.04 25.36
CA ILE A 358 1.41 -11.17 24.23
C ILE A 358 1.33 -12.65 23.84
N ASN A 359 0.10 -13.18 23.77
CA ASN A 359 -0.12 -14.54 23.32
C ASN A 359 -0.12 -14.60 21.80
N VAL A 360 0.86 -15.27 21.25
CA VAL A 360 0.93 -15.61 19.82
C VAL A 360 0.41 -17.02 19.64
N LYS A 361 -0.12 -17.36 18.47
CA LYS A 361 -0.58 -18.72 18.15
C LYS A 361 0.54 -19.72 18.38
N ASP A 362 0.25 -20.81 19.11
CA ASP A 362 1.18 -21.92 19.32
C ASP A 362 1.55 -22.55 17.96
N ASP A 363 2.84 -22.89 17.79
CA ASP A 363 3.37 -23.50 16.57
C ASP A 363 3.01 -22.69 15.28
N LEU A 364 3.09 -21.35 15.37
CA LEU A 364 2.82 -20.45 14.25
C LEU A 364 3.74 -20.79 13.05
N THR A 365 3.15 -20.91 11.88
CA THR A 365 3.85 -21.22 10.63
C THR A 365 3.65 -20.12 9.59
N VAL A 366 4.45 -20.13 8.53
CA VAL A 366 4.28 -19.22 7.38
C VAL A 366 2.87 -19.29 6.80
N ALA A 367 2.32 -20.50 6.66
CA ALA A 367 0.97 -20.69 6.10
C ALA A 367 -0.16 -20.12 6.96
N ASP A 368 0.10 -19.77 8.22
CA ASP A 368 -0.86 -19.06 9.07
C ASP A 368 -0.88 -17.55 8.80
N ILE A 369 0.16 -17.02 8.14
CA ILE A 369 0.38 -15.59 7.90
C ILE A 369 0.29 -15.24 6.41
N VAL A 370 0.64 -16.16 5.51
CA VAL A 370 0.80 -15.90 4.07
C VAL A 370 0.16 -16.99 3.23
N ASP A 371 -0.51 -16.61 2.12
CA ASP A 371 -0.95 -17.49 1.05
C ASP A 371 -0.63 -16.89 -0.33
N ASN A 372 0.53 -17.21 -0.88
CA ASN A 372 1.00 -16.78 -2.20
C ASN A 372 0.29 -17.52 -3.37
N SER A 373 -0.62 -18.45 -3.10
CA SER A 373 -1.26 -19.28 -4.14
C SER A 373 -2.17 -18.51 -5.09
N PHE A 374 -2.49 -17.27 -4.77
CA PHE A 374 -3.33 -16.38 -5.58
C PHE A 374 -2.53 -15.47 -6.52
N LEU A 375 -1.21 -15.38 -6.37
CA LEU A 375 -0.36 -14.54 -7.19
C LEU A 375 -0.26 -15.05 -8.63
N ASP A 376 -0.24 -14.13 -9.59
CA ASP A 376 0.17 -14.45 -10.96
C ASP A 376 1.71 -14.39 -11.05
N PRO A 377 2.38 -15.54 -11.27
CA PRO A 377 3.84 -15.59 -11.30
C PRO A 377 4.47 -14.90 -12.52
N THR A 378 3.67 -14.39 -13.45
CA THR A 378 4.16 -13.68 -14.64
C THR A 378 4.20 -12.16 -14.43
N ILE A 379 3.56 -11.65 -13.37
CA ILE A 379 3.62 -10.24 -13.01
C ILE A 379 4.92 -9.97 -12.28
N THR A 380 5.74 -9.08 -12.85
CA THR A 380 7.07 -8.75 -12.33
C THR A 380 7.32 -7.26 -12.44
N TYR A 381 7.94 -6.67 -11.44
CA TYR A 381 8.41 -5.30 -11.49
C TYR A 381 9.67 -5.22 -12.38
N VAL A 382 9.62 -4.36 -13.37
CA VAL A 382 10.74 -4.06 -14.26
C VAL A 382 11.07 -2.59 -14.06
N GLY A 383 11.85 -2.29 -13.02
CA GLY A 383 12.31 -0.95 -12.68
C GLY A 383 13.39 -0.40 -13.58
#